data_bc74eb881f99ad3c83b73dbfbbd5953c
#
_entry.id   bc74eb881f99ad3c83b73dbfbbd5953c
#
_cell.length_a   1.000
_cell.length_b   1.000
_cell.length_c   1.000
_cell.angle_alpha   90.00
_cell.angle_beta   90.00
_cell.angle_gamma   90.00
#
_symmetry.space_group_name_H-M   'P 1'
#
loop_
_entity.id
_entity.type
_entity.pdbx_description
1 polymer ?
#
loop_
_entity_poly.entity_id
_entity_poly.type
_entity_poly.pdbx_seq_one_letter_code
_entity_poly.pdbx_strand_id
1 'polypeptide(L)'
;MRLPSLQKTPALQPTELSDVTQRAVHELLREGESQNTLASYRSALRYWASWYGIRYGGQIQLPVPVACVLQFIVDHAERSTDEGLVSELPADIDQALVRAGYKGKLGAMAHNTLQHRISVLSKVHQMHELKNPCQDHKVRELLSRTRKAYAKRGALPRKKAALTKSPMEALLATCDESLKGKRDRALLLFAWSSGGRRRSEVTQAQIEFLRPMGSEGYLYALTHSKTNQSGLDRPEDHKPVMGVAAAALQEWLVASRITSGAIFRRVRKGGHIGEALTPAAVRDIVRARCALAGIEGDFSAHSLRSGFMTEAGRQNISLSACMELSGHRSVSTALGYIRSEMASSNPASNLLG
;
A
#
# COMPACT_ATOMS: atom_id res chain seq x y z
N MET A 1 -50.65 -5.66 17.31
CA MET A 1 -49.41 -6.27 17.81
C MET A 1 -49.01 -5.51 19.09
N ARG A 2 -49.07 -6.16 20.28
CA ARG A 2 -48.63 -5.49 21.51
C ARG A 2 -47.14 -5.66 21.64
N LEU A 3 -46.41 -4.56 21.68
CA LEU A 3 -44.95 -4.54 21.93
C LEU A 3 -44.70 -4.95 23.40
N PRO A 4 -43.63 -5.72 23.67
CA PRO A 4 -43.28 -6.04 25.05
C PRO A 4 -42.87 -4.75 25.79
N SER A 5 -43.42 -4.53 26.99
CA SER A 5 -43.02 -3.37 27.82
C SER A 5 -41.77 -3.73 28.64
N LEU A 6 -40.70 -3.00 28.44
CA LEU A 6 -39.48 -3.08 29.24
C LEU A 6 -39.60 -2.07 30.41
N GLN A 7 -39.68 -2.59 31.63
CA GLN A 7 -39.90 -1.73 32.83
C GLN A 7 -38.64 -0.99 33.33
N LYS A 8 -37.44 -1.19 32.75
CA LYS A 8 -36.20 -0.63 33.33
C LYS A 8 -35.26 0.10 32.38
N THR A 9 -35.55 0.16 31.10
CA THR A 9 -34.68 0.87 30.14
C THR A 9 -35.42 2.07 29.60
N PRO A 10 -34.91 3.30 29.77
CA PRO A 10 -35.54 4.48 29.18
C PRO A 10 -35.58 4.39 27.66
N ALA A 11 -36.67 4.79 27.06
CA ALA A 11 -36.80 4.86 25.60
C ALA A 11 -35.77 5.85 25.04
N LEU A 12 -35.03 5.44 24.01
CA LEU A 12 -34.08 6.29 23.30
C LEU A 12 -34.84 7.26 22.40
N GLN A 13 -34.33 8.48 22.32
CA GLN A 13 -34.83 9.47 21.34
C GLN A 13 -34.27 9.08 19.96
N PRO A 14 -35.11 8.97 18.90
CA PRO A 14 -34.65 8.54 17.57
C PRO A 14 -33.61 9.48 16.93
N THR A 15 -33.56 10.74 17.39
CA THR A 15 -32.68 11.79 16.88
C THR A 15 -31.39 11.94 17.65
N GLU A 16 -31.23 11.24 18.78
CA GLU A 16 -30.09 11.39 19.68
C GLU A 16 -29.42 10.06 19.96
N LEU A 17 -28.09 10.05 20.02
CA LEU A 17 -27.30 8.91 20.46
C LEU A 17 -26.96 9.09 21.95
N SER A 18 -27.16 8.04 22.75
CA SER A 18 -26.62 8.03 24.11
C SER A 18 -25.08 8.06 24.08
N ASP A 19 -24.44 8.57 25.13
CA ASP A 19 -22.98 8.60 25.26
C ASP A 19 -22.34 7.19 25.09
N VAL A 20 -23.04 6.14 25.53
CA VAL A 20 -22.61 4.76 25.38
C VAL A 20 -22.63 4.36 23.91
N THR A 21 -23.73 4.67 23.20
CA THR A 21 -23.85 4.37 21.77
C THR A 21 -22.86 5.17 20.95
N GLN A 22 -22.65 6.43 21.27
CA GLN A 22 -21.68 7.28 20.57
C GLN A 22 -20.25 6.74 20.73
N ARG A 23 -19.86 6.31 21.93
CA ARG A 23 -18.57 5.64 22.17
C ARG A 23 -18.45 4.33 21.39
N ALA A 24 -19.50 3.49 21.43
CA ALA A 24 -19.51 2.22 20.70
C ALA A 24 -19.38 2.42 19.17
N VAL A 25 -20.05 3.44 18.61
CA VAL A 25 -19.88 3.82 17.19
C VAL A 25 -18.43 4.20 16.89
N HIS A 26 -17.80 5.01 17.72
CA HIS A 26 -16.39 5.38 17.55
C HIS A 26 -15.44 4.17 17.66
N GLU A 27 -15.71 3.24 18.58
CA GLU A 27 -14.93 2.03 18.76
C GLU A 27 -15.05 1.11 17.54
N LEU A 28 -16.26 0.85 17.05
CA LEU A 28 -16.51 0.04 15.85
C LEU A 28 -15.87 0.64 14.59
N LEU A 29 -15.98 1.96 14.40
CA LEU A 29 -15.32 2.64 13.29
C LEU A 29 -13.78 2.48 13.37
N ARG A 30 -13.20 2.56 14.56
CA ARG A 30 -11.78 2.40 14.78
C ARG A 30 -11.31 0.96 14.64
N GLU A 31 -12.11 -0.01 15.08
CA GLU A 31 -11.84 -1.44 14.93
C GLU A 31 -11.85 -1.88 13.46
N GLY A 32 -12.76 -1.31 12.66
CA GLY A 32 -12.84 -1.56 11.22
C GLY A 32 -11.68 -0.97 10.40
N GLU A 33 -10.86 -0.08 10.96
CA GLU A 33 -9.73 0.52 10.25
C GLU A 33 -8.48 -0.37 10.30
N SER A 34 -7.76 -0.44 9.17
CA SER A 34 -6.51 -1.21 9.13
C SER A 34 -5.42 -0.59 10.02
N GLN A 35 -4.59 -1.42 10.68
CA GLN A 35 -3.47 -0.96 11.50
C GLN A 35 -2.50 -0.05 10.74
N ASN A 36 -2.29 -0.30 9.44
CA ASN A 36 -1.46 0.55 8.58
C ASN A 36 -2.11 1.93 8.35
N THR A 37 -3.43 2.00 8.19
CA THR A 37 -4.18 3.26 8.07
C THR A 37 -4.06 4.06 9.36
N LEU A 38 -4.28 3.43 10.51
CA LEU A 38 -4.14 4.06 11.81
C LEU A 38 -2.72 4.58 12.07
N ALA A 39 -1.70 3.79 11.76
CA ALA A 39 -0.30 4.20 11.89
C ALA A 39 0.03 5.39 10.97
N SER A 40 -0.48 5.37 9.73
CA SER A 40 -0.31 6.45 8.75
C SER A 40 -1.01 7.74 9.20
N TYR A 41 -2.24 7.64 9.71
CA TYR A 41 -2.98 8.77 10.26
C TYR A 41 -2.28 9.37 11.47
N ARG A 42 -1.86 8.52 12.42
CA ARG A 42 -1.10 8.94 13.60
C ARG A 42 0.18 9.68 13.21
N SER A 43 0.93 9.18 12.25
CA SER A 43 2.14 9.83 11.74
C SER A 43 1.84 11.21 11.13
N ALA A 44 0.80 11.30 10.31
CA ALA A 44 0.41 12.56 9.68
C ALA A 44 -0.07 13.61 10.71
N LEU A 45 -0.89 13.21 11.68
CA LEU A 45 -1.41 14.09 12.72
C LEU A 45 -0.32 14.55 13.69
N ARG A 46 0.60 13.67 14.07
CA ARG A 46 1.77 14.06 14.88
C ARG A 46 2.62 15.10 14.16
N TYR A 47 2.78 14.97 12.85
CA TYR A 47 3.48 15.97 12.05
C TYR A 47 2.75 17.31 12.04
N TRP A 48 1.42 17.31 11.80
CA TRP A 48 0.59 18.51 11.83
C TRP A 48 0.71 19.24 13.16
N ALA A 49 0.58 18.51 14.27
CA ALA A 49 0.68 19.07 15.62
C ALA A 49 2.07 19.66 15.88
N SER A 50 3.13 18.98 15.48
CA SER A 50 4.50 19.42 15.68
C SER A 50 4.84 20.66 14.83
N TRP A 51 4.50 20.64 13.53
CA TRP A 51 4.68 21.80 12.66
C TRP A 51 3.88 23.02 13.17
N TYR A 52 2.61 22.81 13.51
CA TYR A 52 1.75 23.88 14.03
C TYR A 52 2.31 24.45 15.32
N GLY A 53 2.71 23.62 16.25
CA GLY A 53 3.26 24.04 17.55
C GLY A 53 4.51 24.89 17.40
N ILE A 54 5.44 24.49 16.50
CA ILE A 54 6.67 25.27 16.25
C ILE A 54 6.35 26.55 15.45
N ARG A 55 5.43 26.50 14.48
CA ARG A 55 5.14 27.62 13.57
C ARG A 55 4.30 28.70 14.21
N TYR A 56 3.36 28.35 15.10
CA TYR A 56 2.39 29.25 15.70
C TYR A 56 2.49 29.38 17.22
N GLY A 57 3.36 28.61 17.88
CA GLY A 57 3.58 28.70 19.32
C GLY A 57 2.48 28.10 20.19
N GLY A 58 1.58 27.25 19.64
CA GLY A 58 0.46 26.72 20.38
C GLY A 58 0.00 25.35 19.92
N GLN A 59 -1.03 24.80 20.56
CA GLN A 59 -1.64 23.54 20.15
C GLN A 59 -2.61 23.75 18.98
N ILE A 60 -2.58 22.80 18.02
CA ILE A 60 -3.54 22.80 16.92
C ILE A 60 -4.97 22.59 17.44
N GLN A 61 -5.87 23.47 17.06
CA GLN A 61 -7.29 23.40 17.40
C GLN A 61 -8.13 23.16 16.16
N LEU A 62 -9.25 22.48 16.33
CA LEU A 62 -10.22 22.24 15.28
C LEU A 62 -11.44 23.17 15.45
N PRO A 63 -12.02 23.66 14.34
CA PRO A 63 -11.56 23.53 12.95
C PRO A 63 -10.32 24.36 12.66
N VAL A 64 -9.39 23.78 11.88
CA VAL A 64 -8.18 24.48 11.43
C VAL A 64 -8.56 25.57 10.41
N PRO A 65 -8.05 26.82 10.52
CA PRO A 65 -8.33 27.86 9.55
C PRO A 65 -7.78 27.53 8.14
N VAL A 66 -8.50 27.97 7.10
CA VAL A 66 -8.05 27.82 5.69
C VAL A 66 -6.66 28.40 5.47
N ALA A 67 -6.37 29.58 6.04
CA ALA A 67 -5.07 30.23 5.96
C ALA A 67 -3.92 29.33 6.48
N CYS A 68 -4.16 28.59 7.56
CA CYS A 68 -3.18 27.64 8.11
C CYS A 68 -2.90 26.48 7.15
N VAL A 69 -3.93 25.96 6.46
CA VAL A 69 -3.75 24.91 5.45
C VAL A 69 -2.98 25.42 4.23
N LEU A 70 -3.27 26.64 3.78
CA LEU A 70 -2.51 27.29 2.70
C LEU A 70 -1.05 27.48 3.11
N GLN A 71 -0.78 27.99 4.34
CA GLN A 71 0.59 28.14 4.86
C GLN A 71 1.32 26.78 4.91
N PHE A 72 0.62 25.72 5.35
CA PHE A 72 1.22 24.37 5.35
C PHE A 72 1.65 23.93 3.97
N ILE A 73 0.83 24.19 2.94
CA ILE A 73 1.17 23.86 1.55
C ILE A 73 2.40 24.64 1.10
N VAL A 74 2.44 25.93 1.35
CA VAL A 74 3.53 26.82 0.94
C VAL A 74 4.84 26.48 1.65
N ASP A 75 4.79 26.21 2.95
CA ASP A 75 5.96 25.79 3.73
C ASP A 75 6.59 24.48 3.18
N HIS A 76 5.78 23.56 2.68
CA HIS A 76 6.23 22.20 2.33
C HIS A 76 6.33 21.92 0.84
N ALA A 77 5.80 22.79 -0.01
CA ALA A 77 5.93 22.68 -1.45
C ALA A 77 7.10 23.49 -1.99
N GLU A 78 7.77 22.98 -3.01
CA GLU A 78 8.70 23.74 -3.80
C GLU A 78 7.99 24.54 -4.88
N ARG A 79 8.44 25.76 -5.12
CA ARG A 79 8.08 26.59 -6.27
C ARG A 79 9.31 27.08 -7.00
N SER A 80 9.17 27.34 -8.29
CA SER A 80 10.23 27.97 -9.08
C SER A 80 10.17 29.49 -8.91
N THR A 81 11.32 30.08 -8.69
CA THR A 81 11.58 31.52 -8.69
C THR A 81 12.72 31.82 -9.66
N ASP A 82 13.03 33.07 -9.85
CA ASP A 82 14.18 33.49 -10.67
C ASP A 82 15.51 33.04 -10.06
N GLU A 83 15.55 32.82 -8.76
CA GLU A 83 16.72 32.35 -8.00
C GLU A 83 16.79 30.80 -7.91
N GLY A 84 15.82 30.09 -8.44
CA GLY A 84 15.76 28.63 -8.42
C GLY A 84 14.56 28.06 -7.68
N LEU A 85 14.73 26.83 -7.16
CA LEU A 85 13.66 26.12 -6.41
C LEU A 85 13.75 26.49 -4.93
N VAL A 86 12.65 27.03 -4.40
CA VAL A 86 12.53 27.45 -3.00
C VAL A 86 11.31 26.84 -2.33
N SER A 87 11.39 26.64 -1.01
CA SER A 87 10.25 26.34 -0.13
C SER A 87 10.28 27.31 1.05
N GLU A 88 9.11 27.64 1.60
CA GLU A 88 8.99 28.69 2.61
C GLU A 88 9.13 28.16 4.06
N LEU A 89 9.37 26.86 4.24
CA LEU A 89 9.60 26.32 5.59
C LEU A 89 10.94 26.83 6.12
N PRO A 90 10.95 27.60 7.22
CA PRO A 90 12.19 28.08 7.81
C PRO A 90 13.17 26.93 8.13
N ALA A 91 14.45 27.14 7.86
CA ALA A 91 15.47 26.09 7.96
C ALA A 91 15.63 25.53 9.38
N ASP A 92 15.46 26.35 10.40
CA ASP A 92 15.49 25.96 11.81
C ASP A 92 14.30 25.06 12.18
N ILE A 93 13.10 25.37 11.68
CA ILE A 93 11.90 24.55 11.85
C ILE A 93 12.08 23.21 11.11
N ASP A 94 12.56 23.24 9.88
CA ASP A 94 12.82 22.03 9.10
C ASP A 94 13.81 21.09 9.80
N GLN A 95 14.93 21.65 10.31
CA GLN A 95 15.91 20.90 11.09
C GLN A 95 15.32 20.34 12.39
N ALA A 96 14.49 21.12 13.10
CA ALA A 96 13.83 20.66 14.32
C ALA A 96 12.92 19.47 14.06
N LEU A 97 12.09 19.53 12.98
CA LEU A 97 11.20 18.44 12.58
C LEU A 97 11.96 17.17 12.18
N VAL A 98 13.11 17.30 11.52
CA VAL A 98 13.97 16.16 11.15
C VAL A 98 14.63 15.57 12.38
N ARG A 99 15.24 16.39 13.26
CA ARG A 99 15.89 15.94 14.50
C ARG A 99 14.92 15.22 15.43
N ALA A 100 13.68 15.70 15.52
CA ALA A 100 12.64 15.07 16.33
C ALA A 100 12.01 13.81 15.68
N GLY A 101 12.45 13.41 14.48
CA GLY A 101 11.96 12.23 13.77
C GLY A 101 10.55 12.37 13.16
N TYR A 102 10.01 13.57 13.08
CA TYR A 102 8.73 13.83 12.41
C TYR A 102 8.86 13.92 10.90
N LYS A 103 10.02 14.28 10.40
CA LYS A 103 10.37 14.40 8.98
C LYS A 103 11.61 13.57 8.66
N GLY A 104 11.59 12.84 7.53
CA GLY A 104 12.66 11.90 7.20
C GLY A 104 13.91 12.55 6.58
N LYS A 105 13.80 13.77 6.02
CA LYS A 105 14.89 14.51 5.40
C LYS A 105 14.56 15.99 5.32
N LEU A 106 15.57 16.83 5.19
CA LEU A 106 15.42 18.27 4.96
C LEU A 106 14.84 18.56 3.56
N GLY A 107 14.31 19.77 3.38
CA GLY A 107 13.78 20.29 2.13
C GLY A 107 12.30 19.97 1.91
N ALA A 108 11.79 20.29 0.75
CA ALA A 108 10.38 20.17 0.42
C ALA A 108 9.87 18.73 0.43
N MET A 109 8.56 18.57 0.61
CA MET A 109 7.91 17.27 0.55
C MET A 109 7.62 16.84 -0.88
N ALA A 110 7.68 15.52 -1.14
CA ALA A 110 7.07 14.99 -2.34
C ALA A 110 5.57 15.30 -2.36
N HIS A 111 5.01 15.61 -3.52
CA HIS A 111 3.59 15.98 -3.67
C HIS A 111 2.64 14.96 -3.03
N ASN A 112 2.90 13.66 -3.19
CA ASN A 112 2.05 12.62 -2.60
C ASN A 112 2.06 12.65 -1.07
N THR A 113 3.19 13.00 -0.44
CA THR A 113 3.29 13.15 1.02
C THR A 113 2.48 14.36 1.50
N LEU A 114 2.60 15.48 0.79
CA LEU A 114 1.83 16.68 1.07
C LEU A 114 0.33 16.42 0.94
N GLN A 115 -0.10 15.84 -0.19
CA GLN A 115 -1.50 15.46 -0.44
C GLN A 115 -2.04 14.52 0.64
N HIS A 116 -1.25 13.50 1.04
CA HIS A 116 -1.65 12.56 2.09
C HIS A 116 -1.88 13.28 3.43
N ARG A 117 -0.98 14.17 3.86
CA ARG A 117 -1.12 14.90 5.12
C ARG A 117 -2.37 15.79 5.14
N ILE A 118 -2.69 16.44 4.02
CA ILE A 118 -3.90 17.24 3.88
C ILE A 118 -5.15 16.35 3.86
N SER A 119 -5.10 15.19 3.20
CA SER A 119 -6.22 14.23 3.20
C SER A 119 -6.51 13.70 4.61
N VAL A 120 -5.49 13.46 5.43
CA VAL A 120 -5.67 13.04 6.82
C VAL A 120 -6.29 14.15 7.66
N LEU A 121 -5.85 15.41 7.51
CA LEU A 121 -6.48 16.55 8.18
C LEU A 121 -7.95 16.71 7.78
N SER A 122 -8.24 16.55 6.47
CA SER A 122 -9.61 16.56 5.95
C SER A 122 -10.47 15.47 6.60
N LYS A 123 -9.94 14.25 6.74
CA LYS A 123 -10.65 13.13 7.38
C LYS A 123 -10.97 13.43 8.84
N VAL A 124 -10.05 14.05 9.58
CA VAL A 124 -10.29 14.44 10.99
C VAL A 124 -11.46 15.44 11.09
N HIS A 125 -11.50 16.48 10.24
CA HIS A 125 -12.61 17.42 10.24
C HIS A 125 -13.95 16.74 9.93
N GLN A 126 -13.95 15.78 8.97
CA GLN A 126 -15.14 15.00 8.66
C GLN A 126 -15.61 14.13 9.84
N MET A 127 -14.68 13.49 10.55
CA MET A 127 -15.01 12.64 11.71
C MET A 127 -15.57 13.43 12.89
N HIS A 128 -15.17 14.70 13.02
CA HIS A 128 -15.69 15.60 14.05
C HIS A 128 -16.85 16.48 13.56
N GLU A 129 -17.34 16.21 12.33
CA GLU A 129 -18.45 16.96 11.70
C GLU A 129 -18.23 18.49 11.68
N LEU A 130 -16.95 18.89 11.56
CA LEU A 130 -16.54 20.29 11.56
C LEU A 130 -16.38 20.81 10.12
N LYS A 131 -16.48 22.13 9.97
CA LYS A 131 -16.18 22.82 8.71
C LYS A 131 -14.77 22.43 8.23
N ASN A 132 -14.69 21.82 7.06
CA ASN A 132 -13.47 21.23 6.54
C ASN A 132 -12.68 22.23 5.66
N PRO A 133 -11.56 22.81 6.16
CA PRO A 133 -10.77 23.79 5.42
C PRO A 133 -10.10 23.20 4.16
N CYS A 134 -9.88 21.88 4.13
CA CYS A 134 -9.26 21.22 2.98
C CYS A 134 -10.20 21.13 1.77
N GLN A 135 -11.49 21.38 1.95
CA GLN A 135 -12.49 21.46 0.88
C GLN A 135 -12.63 22.86 0.30
N ASP A 136 -11.98 23.86 0.88
CA ASP A 136 -11.97 25.22 0.36
C ASP A 136 -11.39 25.27 -1.06
N HIS A 137 -12.00 26.10 -1.91
CA HIS A 137 -11.61 26.21 -3.31
C HIS A 137 -10.12 26.57 -3.48
N LYS A 138 -9.62 27.54 -2.69
CA LYS A 138 -8.21 27.99 -2.74
C LYS A 138 -7.24 26.85 -2.41
N VAL A 139 -7.57 26.03 -1.41
CA VAL A 139 -6.74 24.87 -1.02
C VAL A 139 -6.71 23.83 -2.12
N ARG A 140 -7.87 23.48 -2.69
CA ARG A 140 -7.95 22.50 -3.79
C ARG A 140 -7.25 23.00 -5.05
N GLU A 141 -7.44 24.26 -5.39
CA GLU A 141 -6.77 24.86 -6.53
C GLU A 141 -5.25 24.88 -6.33
N LEU A 142 -4.75 25.33 -5.19
CA LEU A 142 -3.32 25.36 -4.88
C LEU A 142 -2.69 23.97 -4.98
N LEU A 143 -3.31 22.94 -4.41
CA LEU A 143 -2.83 21.55 -4.51
C LEU A 143 -2.81 21.05 -5.96
N SER A 144 -3.85 21.34 -6.73
CA SER A 144 -3.92 20.95 -8.14
C SER A 144 -2.81 21.62 -8.95
N ARG A 145 -2.59 22.93 -8.76
CA ARG A 145 -1.53 23.66 -9.45
C ARG A 145 -0.14 23.23 -9.01
N THR A 146 0.06 22.96 -7.71
CA THR A 146 1.31 22.37 -7.17
C THR A 146 1.63 21.05 -7.86
N ARG A 147 0.64 20.15 -8.01
CA ARG A 147 0.82 18.90 -8.75
C ARG A 147 1.27 19.11 -10.19
N LYS A 148 0.63 20.05 -10.90
CA LYS A 148 1.01 20.39 -12.28
C LYS A 148 2.43 20.96 -12.37
N ALA A 149 2.82 21.81 -11.42
CA ALA A 149 4.17 22.36 -11.34
C ALA A 149 5.23 21.28 -11.08
N TYR A 150 4.96 20.34 -10.15
CA TYR A 150 5.83 19.19 -9.89
C TYR A 150 5.94 18.27 -11.12
N ALA A 151 4.83 18.06 -11.85
CA ALA A 151 4.83 17.28 -13.10
C ALA A 151 5.71 17.90 -14.16
N LYS A 152 5.57 19.22 -14.39
CA LYS A 152 6.38 19.97 -15.38
C LYS A 152 7.89 19.89 -15.10
N ARG A 153 8.27 19.82 -13.81
CA ARG A 153 9.69 19.69 -13.38
C ARG A 153 10.20 18.26 -13.30
N GLY A 154 9.38 17.26 -13.66
CA GLY A 154 9.75 15.84 -13.50
C GLY A 154 9.88 15.38 -12.03
N ALA A 155 9.36 16.16 -11.07
CA ALA A 155 9.46 15.89 -9.63
C ALA A 155 8.37 14.93 -9.11
N LEU A 156 7.54 14.36 -9.97
CA LEU A 156 6.60 13.31 -9.57
C LEU A 156 7.34 12.00 -9.29
N PRO A 157 6.83 11.18 -8.36
CA PRO A 157 7.43 9.90 -8.03
C PRO A 157 7.57 9.01 -9.27
N ARG A 158 8.76 8.47 -9.50
CA ARG A 158 8.98 7.46 -10.52
C ARG A 158 8.33 6.15 -10.11
N LYS A 159 7.74 5.44 -11.05
CA LYS A 159 7.24 4.08 -10.83
C LYS A 159 8.44 3.16 -10.55
N LYS A 160 8.25 2.18 -9.64
CA LYS A 160 9.23 1.11 -9.44
C LYS A 160 9.37 0.28 -10.71
N ALA A 161 10.58 -0.19 -10.98
CA ALA A 161 10.83 -1.10 -12.10
C ALA A 161 10.00 -2.39 -11.95
N ALA A 162 9.52 -2.92 -13.06
CA ALA A 162 8.70 -4.14 -13.09
C ALA A 162 9.59 -5.38 -13.10
N LEU A 163 9.31 -6.36 -12.23
CA LEU A 163 9.95 -7.69 -12.27
C LEU A 163 9.16 -8.57 -13.24
N THR A 164 9.39 -8.38 -14.54
CA THR A 164 8.84 -9.22 -15.62
C THR A 164 9.50 -10.59 -15.64
N LYS A 165 9.15 -11.46 -16.59
CA LYS A 165 9.61 -12.86 -16.64
C LYS A 165 11.13 -12.99 -16.55
N SER A 166 11.89 -12.34 -17.43
CA SER A 166 13.35 -12.48 -17.46
C SER A 166 14.04 -11.99 -16.17
N PRO A 167 13.79 -10.78 -15.62
CA PRO A 167 14.29 -10.42 -14.29
C PRO A 167 13.86 -11.40 -13.19
N MET A 168 12.64 -11.94 -13.27
CA MET A 168 12.15 -12.90 -12.28
C MET A 168 12.92 -14.21 -12.33
N GLU A 169 13.19 -14.75 -13.52
CA GLU A 169 14.02 -15.93 -13.72
C GLU A 169 15.43 -15.73 -13.16
N ALA A 170 16.04 -14.56 -13.38
CA ALA A 170 17.34 -14.22 -12.81
C ALA A 170 17.33 -14.19 -11.26
N LEU A 171 16.25 -13.65 -10.64
CA LEU A 171 16.09 -13.71 -9.18
C LEU A 171 16.01 -15.17 -8.69
N LEU A 172 15.21 -15.99 -9.37
CA LEU A 172 15.00 -17.40 -9.00
C LEU A 172 16.30 -18.21 -9.10
N ALA A 173 17.15 -17.91 -10.08
CA ALA A 173 18.47 -18.53 -10.24
C ALA A 173 19.41 -18.26 -9.06
N THR A 174 19.20 -17.17 -8.30
CA THR A 174 19.97 -16.91 -7.08
C THR A 174 19.51 -17.71 -5.86
N CYS A 175 18.36 -18.41 -5.95
CA CYS A 175 17.82 -19.21 -4.86
C CYS A 175 18.46 -20.59 -4.84
N ASP A 176 19.33 -20.84 -3.89
CA ASP A 176 20.02 -22.11 -3.66
C ASP A 176 19.08 -23.17 -3.00
N GLU A 177 19.61 -24.38 -2.79
CA GLU A 177 18.89 -25.49 -2.18
C GLU A 177 18.80 -25.39 -0.64
N SER A 178 19.37 -24.35 -0.03
CA SER A 178 19.21 -24.09 1.39
C SER A 178 17.74 -23.85 1.74
N LEU A 179 17.37 -24.07 3.02
CA LEU A 179 16.02 -23.79 3.50
C LEU A 179 15.61 -22.32 3.25
N LYS A 180 16.57 -21.39 3.30
CA LYS A 180 16.35 -19.97 2.97
C LYS A 180 16.11 -19.76 1.48
N GLY A 181 16.89 -20.44 0.61
CA GLY A 181 16.71 -20.39 -0.84
C GLY A 181 15.38 -20.97 -1.28
N LYS A 182 14.97 -22.13 -0.74
CA LYS A 182 13.65 -22.74 -1.01
C LYS A 182 12.51 -21.83 -0.57
N ARG A 183 12.60 -21.20 0.61
CA ARG A 183 11.61 -20.20 1.06
C ARG A 183 11.52 -19.03 0.10
N ASP A 184 12.64 -18.45 -0.30
CA ASP A 184 12.66 -17.26 -1.15
C ASP A 184 12.11 -17.58 -2.54
N ARG A 185 12.48 -18.72 -3.12
CA ARG A 185 11.95 -19.23 -4.40
C ARG A 185 10.43 -19.39 -4.34
N ALA A 186 9.93 -20.08 -3.33
CA ALA A 186 8.51 -20.29 -3.13
C ALA A 186 7.75 -18.96 -2.93
N LEU A 187 8.28 -18.05 -2.12
CA LEU A 187 7.69 -16.73 -1.86
C LEU A 187 7.60 -15.89 -3.13
N LEU A 188 8.68 -15.82 -3.90
CA LEU A 188 8.73 -15.02 -5.13
C LEU A 188 7.74 -15.55 -6.16
N LEU A 189 7.72 -16.86 -6.39
CA LEU A 189 6.82 -17.52 -7.33
C LEU A 189 5.36 -17.40 -6.87
N PHE A 190 5.07 -17.67 -5.59
CA PHE A 190 3.73 -17.48 -5.03
C PHE A 190 3.24 -16.05 -5.23
N ALA A 191 4.06 -15.07 -4.86
CA ALA A 191 3.68 -13.67 -4.95
C ALA A 191 3.45 -13.22 -6.40
N TRP A 192 4.27 -13.70 -7.35
CA TRP A 192 4.21 -13.29 -8.74
C TRP A 192 3.08 -14.01 -9.49
N SER A 193 3.03 -15.34 -9.47
CA SER A 193 2.12 -16.15 -10.28
C SER A 193 0.66 -16.09 -9.82
N SER A 194 0.40 -15.84 -8.54
CA SER A 194 -0.97 -15.65 -8.04
C SER A 194 -1.55 -14.25 -8.30
N GLY A 195 -0.97 -13.48 -9.25
CA GLY A 195 -1.46 -12.17 -9.68
C GLY A 195 -0.70 -10.97 -9.06
N GLY A 196 0.55 -11.15 -8.66
CA GLY A 196 1.37 -10.08 -8.09
C GLY A 196 0.89 -9.67 -6.70
N ARG A 197 0.95 -10.59 -5.72
CA ARG A 197 0.47 -10.34 -4.34
C ARG A 197 1.20 -9.18 -3.67
N ARG A 198 0.45 -8.42 -2.88
CA ARG A 198 1.04 -7.38 -2.02
C ARG A 198 1.85 -8.05 -0.91
N ARG A 199 2.92 -7.41 -0.46
CA ARG A 199 3.77 -7.92 0.64
C ARG A 199 2.98 -8.29 1.91
N SER A 200 1.91 -7.57 2.23
CA SER A 200 1.03 -7.91 3.35
C SER A 200 0.21 -9.17 3.09
N GLU A 201 -0.27 -9.37 1.87
CA GLU A 201 -1.01 -10.57 1.47
C GLU A 201 -0.10 -11.81 1.51
N VAL A 202 1.17 -11.67 1.10
CA VAL A 202 2.17 -12.74 1.19
C VAL A 202 2.46 -13.13 2.64
N THR A 203 2.62 -12.15 3.53
CA THR A 203 2.94 -12.43 4.95
C THR A 203 1.76 -12.95 5.75
N GLN A 204 0.55 -12.67 5.30
CA GLN A 204 -0.70 -13.15 5.90
C GLN A 204 -1.17 -14.49 5.30
N ALA A 205 -0.43 -15.03 4.31
CA ALA A 205 -0.77 -16.31 3.72
C ALA A 205 -0.62 -17.44 4.75
N GLN A 206 -1.70 -18.23 4.93
CA GLN A 206 -1.78 -19.30 5.92
C GLN A 206 -2.10 -20.64 5.25
N ILE A 207 -1.61 -21.72 5.86
CA ILE A 207 -1.83 -23.10 5.40
C ILE A 207 -3.33 -23.44 5.36
N GLU A 208 -4.10 -22.96 6.33
CA GLU A 208 -5.52 -23.20 6.49
C GLU A 208 -6.35 -22.74 5.27
N PHE A 209 -5.82 -21.78 4.51
CA PHE A 209 -6.45 -21.24 3.31
C PHE A 209 -5.85 -21.78 2.01
N LEU A 210 -4.95 -22.77 2.11
CA LEU A 210 -4.31 -23.41 0.97
C LEU A 210 -4.93 -24.79 0.73
N ARG A 211 -5.69 -24.93 -0.35
CA ARG A 211 -6.38 -26.19 -0.72
C ARG A 211 -5.63 -26.88 -1.85
N PRO A 212 -5.19 -28.14 -1.69
CA PRO A 212 -4.60 -28.91 -2.78
C PRO A 212 -5.60 -29.11 -3.94
N MET A 213 -5.13 -29.04 -5.17
CA MET A 213 -5.88 -29.33 -6.40
C MET A 213 -5.30 -30.58 -7.11
N GLY A 214 -5.11 -31.65 -6.37
CA GLY A 214 -4.48 -32.86 -6.90
C GLY A 214 -3.04 -32.62 -7.39
N SER A 215 -2.71 -33.10 -8.58
CA SER A 215 -1.40 -32.88 -9.22
C SER A 215 -1.24 -31.49 -9.85
N GLU A 216 -2.30 -30.70 -9.97
CA GLU A 216 -2.27 -29.42 -10.67
C GLU A 216 -1.68 -28.29 -9.82
N GLY A 217 -1.73 -28.38 -8.48
CA GLY A 217 -1.18 -27.39 -7.58
C GLY A 217 -2.06 -27.06 -6.40
N TYR A 218 -2.25 -25.78 -6.13
CA TYR A 218 -3.00 -25.29 -4.98
C TYR A 218 -3.98 -24.18 -5.37
N LEU A 219 -5.11 -24.13 -4.68
CA LEU A 219 -6.02 -22.99 -4.67
C LEU A 219 -5.86 -22.27 -3.33
N TYR A 220 -5.40 -21.03 -3.37
CA TYR A 220 -5.23 -20.20 -2.19
C TYR A 220 -6.40 -19.23 -2.04
N ALA A 221 -7.16 -19.33 -0.92
CA ALA A 221 -8.23 -18.39 -0.60
C ALA A 221 -7.65 -17.13 0.07
N LEU A 222 -7.76 -15.98 -0.60
CA LEU A 222 -7.30 -14.69 -0.10
C LEU A 222 -8.38 -14.06 0.79
N THR A 223 -8.49 -14.54 2.03
CA THR A 223 -9.56 -14.13 2.97
C THR A 223 -9.41 -12.69 3.46
N HIS A 224 -8.18 -12.16 3.52
CA HIS A 224 -7.91 -10.78 3.94
C HIS A 224 -7.02 -10.07 2.93
N SER A 225 -7.57 -9.06 2.27
CA SER A 225 -6.82 -8.21 1.35
C SER A 225 -7.25 -6.75 1.48
N LYS A 226 -6.52 -5.83 0.86
CA LYS A 226 -6.95 -4.41 0.78
C LYS A 226 -8.33 -4.25 0.14
N THR A 227 -8.75 -5.20 -0.68
CA THR A 227 -10.02 -5.21 -1.41
C THR A 227 -11.08 -6.13 -0.79
N ASN A 228 -10.69 -7.02 0.12
CA ASN A 228 -11.57 -7.86 0.91
C ASN A 228 -11.20 -7.69 2.40
N GLN A 229 -11.68 -6.61 3.01
CA GLN A 229 -11.48 -6.35 4.45
C GLN A 229 -12.56 -7.01 5.31
N SER A 230 -13.67 -7.43 4.69
CA SER A 230 -14.78 -8.11 5.37
C SER A 230 -14.50 -9.61 5.64
N GLY A 231 -13.41 -10.16 5.10
CA GLY A 231 -13.05 -11.58 5.30
C GLY A 231 -14.01 -12.59 4.65
N LEU A 232 -14.92 -12.12 3.79
CA LEU A 232 -15.86 -12.99 3.11
C LEU A 232 -15.12 -13.91 2.13
N ASP A 233 -15.46 -15.19 2.15
CA ASP A 233 -14.99 -16.16 1.14
C ASP A 233 -15.76 -15.94 -0.16
N ARG A 234 -15.06 -15.48 -1.19
CA ARG A 234 -15.63 -15.20 -2.51
C ARG A 234 -14.83 -15.95 -3.57
N PRO A 235 -15.49 -16.53 -4.61
CA PRO A 235 -14.79 -17.21 -5.69
C PRO A 235 -13.67 -16.36 -6.34
N GLU A 236 -13.91 -15.06 -6.51
CA GLU A 236 -12.94 -14.13 -7.08
C GLU A 236 -11.70 -13.89 -6.20
N ASP A 237 -11.77 -14.25 -4.91
CA ASP A 237 -10.62 -14.16 -3.98
C ASP A 237 -9.79 -15.46 -3.96
N HIS A 238 -10.23 -16.51 -4.66
CA HIS A 238 -9.47 -17.74 -4.83
C HIS A 238 -8.38 -17.56 -5.90
N LYS A 239 -7.14 -17.84 -5.55
CA LYS A 239 -5.98 -17.62 -6.41
C LYS A 239 -5.26 -18.94 -6.68
N PRO A 240 -5.24 -19.41 -7.94
CA PRO A 240 -4.52 -20.62 -8.31
C PRO A 240 -3.01 -20.39 -8.17
N VAL A 241 -2.31 -21.37 -7.63
CA VAL A 241 -0.87 -21.49 -7.56
C VAL A 241 -0.50 -22.76 -8.27
N MET A 242 -0.01 -22.63 -9.53
CA MET A 242 0.10 -23.74 -10.46
C MET A 242 1.56 -23.92 -10.94
N GLY A 243 1.85 -25.05 -11.57
CA GLY A 243 3.12 -25.32 -12.26
C GLY A 243 4.34 -25.12 -11.36
N VAL A 244 5.34 -24.38 -11.85
CA VAL A 244 6.61 -24.14 -11.10
C VAL A 244 6.39 -23.44 -9.75
N ALA A 245 5.33 -22.65 -9.61
CA ALA A 245 5.01 -22.00 -8.35
C ALA A 245 4.45 -23.01 -7.33
N ALA A 246 3.64 -23.96 -7.77
CA ALA A 246 3.12 -25.02 -6.93
C ALA A 246 4.27 -25.96 -6.49
N ALA A 247 5.15 -26.36 -7.41
CA ALA A 247 6.30 -27.19 -7.10
C ALA A 247 7.22 -26.55 -6.06
N ALA A 248 7.57 -25.28 -6.24
CA ALA A 248 8.41 -24.55 -5.28
C ALA A 248 7.72 -24.37 -3.91
N LEU A 249 6.41 -24.14 -3.91
CA LEU A 249 5.64 -24.06 -2.67
C LEU A 249 5.64 -25.41 -1.94
N GLN A 250 5.43 -26.50 -2.66
CA GLN A 250 5.50 -27.87 -2.11
C GLN A 250 6.87 -28.18 -1.53
N GLU A 251 7.95 -27.88 -2.25
CA GLU A 251 9.32 -28.07 -1.75
C GLU A 251 9.58 -27.30 -0.45
N TRP A 252 9.09 -26.06 -0.38
CA TRP A 252 9.19 -25.24 0.83
C TRP A 252 8.43 -25.86 1.99
N LEU A 253 7.16 -26.26 1.77
CA LEU A 253 6.32 -26.86 2.82
C LEU A 253 6.92 -28.15 3.37
N VAL A 254 7.41 -29.04 2.48
CA VAL A 254 8.09 -30.28 2.88
C VAL A 254 9.37 -29.98 3.67
N ALA A 255 10.23 -29.10 3.14
CA ALA A 255 11.51 -28.78 3.78
C ALA A 255 11.34 -28.06 5.14
N SER A 256 10.34 -27.20 5.27
CA SER A 256 10.08 -26.45 6.49
C SER A 256 9.25 -27.20 7.53
N ARG A 257 8.55 -28.26 7.12
CA ARG A 257 7.60 -29.02 7.95
C ARG A 257 6.50 -28.13 8.58
N ILE A 258 6.12 -27.05 7.91
CA ILE A 258 5.04 -26.17 8.36
C ILE A 258 3.70 -26.83 8.03
N THR A 259 2.88 -27.09 9.03
CA THR A 259 1.57 -27.75 8.92
C THR A 259 0.41 -26.82 9.29
N SER A 260 0.68 -25.66 9.88
CA SER A 260 -0.37 -24.70 10.29
C SER A 260 0.16 -23.27 10.35
N GLY A 261 -0.75 -22.30 10.26
CA GLY A 261 -0.47 -20.87 10.35
C GLY A 261 0.29 -20.32 9.15
N ALA A 262 1.12 -19.32 9.37
CA ALA A 262 1.78 -18.60 8.27
C ALA A 262 2.65 -19.51 7.40
N ILE A 263 2.43 -19.45 6.07
CA ILE A 263 3.19 -20.22 5.07
C ILE A 263 4.66 -19.73 5.03
N PHE A 264 4.89 -18.43 5.00
CA PHE A 264 6.23 -17.86 4.86
C PHE A 264 6.76 -17.37 6.20
N ARG A 265 7.76 -18.07 6.72
CA ARG A 265 8.36 -17.81 8.02
C ARG A 265 9.84 -17.44 7.92
N ARG A 266 10.35 -16.85 8.98
CA ARG A 266 11.75 -16.52 9.12
C ARG A 266 12.58 -17.79 9.24
N VAL A 267 13.66 -17.90 8.45
CA VAL A 267 14.68 -18.92 8.62
C VAL A 267 15.84 -18.29 9.39
N ARG A 268 16.13 -18.81 10.59
CA ARG A 268 17.23 -18.38 11.46
C ARG A 268 18.53 -19.11 11.10
N LYS A 269 19.65 -18.64 11.64
CA LYS A 269 20.94 -19.32 11.54
C LYS A 269 20.79 -20.77 12.05
N GLY A 270 21.34 -21.73 11.33
CA GLY A 270 21.18 -23.17 11.63
C GLY A 270 19.92 -23.80 11.03
N GLY A 271 19.14 -23.10 10.21
CA GLY A 271 17.96 -23.67 9.54
C GLY A 271 16.68 -23.72 10.38
N HIS A 272 16.65 -23.09 11.54
CA HIS A 272 15.48 -23.08 12.42
C HIS A 272 14.36 -22.20 11.85
N ILE A 273 13.14 -22.74 11.78
CA ILE A 273 11.94 -21.98 11.40
C ILE A 273 11.50 -21.10 12.58
N GLY A 274 11.36 -19.83 12.32
CA GLY A 274 10.89 -18.82 13.27
C GLY A 274 9.48 -18.34 12.99
N GLU A 275 9.19 -17.12 13.45
CA GLU A 275 7.91 -16.41 13.27
C GLU A 275 7.59 -16.12 11.81
N ALA A 276 6.33 -15.75 11.54
CA ALA A 276 5.89 -15.25 10.24
C ALA A 276 6.77 -14.10 9.74
N LEU A 277 6.99 -14.03 8.44
CA LEU A 277 7.68 -12.89 7.85
C LEU A 277 6.88 -11.60 8.02
N THR A 278 7.59 -10.50 8.25
CA THR A 278 7.00 -9.17 8.20
C THR A 278 6.92 -8.64 6.76
N PRO A 279 6.01 -7.70 6.44
CA PRO A 279 6.00 -7.05 5.13
C PRO A 279 7.30 -6.34 4.76
N ALA A 280 8.08 -5.89 5.76
CA ALA A 280 9.42 -5.35 5.54
C ALA A 280 10.39 -6.44 5.09
N ALA A 281 10.36 -7.61 5.72
CA ALA A 281 11.21 -8.73 5.34
C ALA A 281 10.98 -9.20 3.90
N VAL A 282 9.72 -9.22 3.42
CA VAL A 282 9.41 -9.54 2.01
C VAL A 282 10.07 -8.53 1.06
N ARG A 283 10.01 -7.23 1.37
CA ARG A 283 10.70 -6.19 0.60
C ARG A 283 12.21 -6.43 0.57
N ASP A 284 12.79 -6.76 1.71
CA ASP A 284 14.23 -6.93 1.85
C ASP A 284 14.72 -8.20 1.13
N ILE A 285 13.90 -9.28 1.12
CA ILE A 285 14.14 -10.48 0.30
C ILE A 285 14.19 -10.11 -1.18
N VAL A 286 13.19 -9.40 -1.70
CA VAL A 286 13.16 -8.99 -3.11
C VAL A 286 14.41 -8.18 -3.46
N ARG A 287 14.79 -7.20 -2.64
CA ARG A 287 15.98 -6.38 -2.86
C ARG A 287 17.27 -7.19 -2.82
N ALA A 288 17.41 -8.07 -1.85
CA ALA A 288 18.59 -8.92 -1.72
C ALA A 288 18.74 -9.85 -2.94
N ARG A 289 17.64 -10.42 -3.44
CA ARG A 289 17.68 -11.28 -4.63
C ARG A 289 17.97 -10.49 -5.91
N CYS A 290 17.43 -9.26 -6.05
CA CYS A 290 17.81 -8.37 -7.15
C CYS A 290 19.31 -8.04 -7.13
N ALA A 291 19.86 -7.73 -5.96
CA ALA A 291 21.29 -7.46 -5.82
C ALA A 291 22.16 -8.67 -6.16
N LEU A 292 21.78 -9.88 -5.70
CA LEU A 292 22.47 -11.12 -6.03
C LEU A 292 22.41 -11.47 -7.52
N ALA A 293 21.29 -11.13 -8.18
CA ALA A 293 21.12 -11.33 -9.62
C ALA A 293 21.81 -10.25 -10.46
N GLY A 294 22.45 -9.26 -9.86
CA GLY A 294 23.07 -8.15 -10.58
C GLY A 294 22.10 -7.26 -11.35
N ILE A 295 20.82 -7.23 -10.95
CA ILE A 295 19.80 -6.47 -11.66
C ILE A 295 19.80 -5.03 -11.14
N GLU A 296 20.13 -4.09 -12.01
CA GLU A 296 20.08 -2.67 -11.70
C GLU A 296 18.66 -2.12 -11.76
N GLY A 297 18.29 -1.28 -10.80
CA GLY A 297 17.00 -0.61 -10.76
C GLY A 297 16.44 -0.44 -9.35
N ASP A 298 15.35 0.34 -9.26
CA ASP A 298 14.64 0.55 -8.00
C ASP A 298 13.52 -0.48 -7.83
N PHE A 299 13.86 -1.64 -7.28
CA PHE A 299 12.95 -2.74 -7.06
C PHE A 299 12.42 -2.81 -5.62
N SER A 300 11.22 -3.33 -5.50
CA SER A 300 10.56 -3.58 -4.22
C SER A 300 9.53 -4.73 -4.36
N ALA A 301 8.87 -5.09 -3.26
CA ALA A 301 7.78 -6.06 -3.33
C ALA A 301 6.63 -5.63 -4.28
N HIS A 302 6.45 -4.32 -4.54
CA HIS A 302 5.48 -3.82 -5.53
C HIS A 302 5.90 -4.15 -6.97
N SER A 303 7.20 -4.33 -7.21
CA SER A 303 7.75 -4.72 -8.51
C SER A 303 7.30 -6.11 -8.99
N LEU A 304 6.96 -7.02 -8.05
CA LEU A 304 6.35 -8.31 -8.39
C LEU A 304 4.96 -8.12 -9.01
N ARG A 305 4.17 -7.20 -8.44
CA ARG A 305 2.83 -6.92 -8.93
C ARG A 305 2.85 -6.17 -10.27
N SER A 306 3.69 -5.15 -10.39
CA SER A 306 3.88 -4.46 -11.67
C SER A 306 4.45 -5.42 -12.71
N GLY A 307 5.38 -6.30 -12.34
CA GLY A 307 5.96 -7.31 -13.21
C GLY A 307 4.93 -8.29 -13.76
N PHE A 308 4.09 -8.86 -12.89
CA PHE A 308 2.98 -9.72 -13.33
C PHE A 308 2.07 -9.02 -14.34
N MET A 309 1.60 -7.82 -14.04
CA MET A 309 0.70 -7.09 -14.93
C MET A 309 1.36 -6.70 -16.27
N THR A 310 2.62 -6.28 -16.22
CA THR A 310 3.40 -5.93 -17.42
C THR A 310 3.64 -7.16 -18.30
N GLU A 311 4.03 -8.29 -17.69
CA GLU A 311 4.29 -9.53 -18.40
C GLU A 311 3.01 -10.11 -19.02
N ALA A 312 1.90 -10.08 -18.28
CA ALA A 312 0.60 -10.49 -18.81
C ALA A 312 0.19 -9.66 -20.04
N GLY A 313 0.48 -8.35 -20.01
CA GLY A 313 0.28 -7.49 -21.17
C GLY A 313 1.17 -7.87 -22.37
N ARG A 314 2.46 -8.18 -22.13
CA ARG A 314 3.39 -8.64 -23.18
C ARG A 314 2.94 -9.95 -23.83
N GLN A 315 2.34 -10.84 -23.04
CA GLN A 315 1.81 -12.12 -23.50
C GLN A 315 0.35 -12.02 -24.03
N ASN A 316 -0.18 -10.83 -24.18
CA ASN A 316 -1.55 -10.58 -24.66
C ASN A 316 -2.64 -11.28 -23.85
N ILE A 317 -2.41 -11.50 -22.55
CA ILE A 317 -3.43 -12.03 -21.65
C ILE A 317 -4.54 -10.98 -21.49
N SER A 318 -5.80 -11.40 -21.55
CA SER A 318 -6.93 -10.49 -21.45
C SER A 318 -6.88 -9.66 -20.17
N LEU A 319 -7.25 -8.38 -20.27
CA LEU A 319 -7.28 -7.48 -19.12
C LEU A 319 -8.19 -7.98 -17.99
N SER A 320 -9.32 -8.62 -18.35
CA SER A 320 -10.26 -9.21 -17.40
C SER A 320 -9.60 -10.32 -16.57
N ALA A 321 -8.91 -11.27 -17.20
CA ALA A 321 -8.18 -12.34 -16.53
C ALA A 321 -7.05 -11.78 -15.63
N CYS A 322 -6.32 -10.77 -16.13
CA CYS A 322 -5.29 -10.10 -15.33
C CYS A 322 -5.88 -9.41 -14.10
N MET A 323 -7.01 -8.73 -14.24
CA MET A 323 -7.69 -8.02 -13.15
C MET A 323 -8.28 -8.99 -12.12
N GLU A 324 -8.88 -10.07 -12.56
CA GLU A 324 -9.41 -11.14 -11.70
C GLU A 324 -8.32 -11.76 -10.83
N LEU A 325 -7.21 -12.18 -11.46
CA LEU A 325 -6.11 -12.80 -10.72
C LEU A 325 -5.41 -11.79 -9.79
N SER A 326 -5.14 -10.57 -10.26
CA SER A 326 -4.46 -9.54 -9.48
C SER A 326 -5.34 -8.85 -8.44
N GLY A 327 -6.68 -8.90 -8.59
CA GLY A 327 -7.63 -8.19 -7.74
C GLY A 327 -7.62 -6.67 -7.94
N HIS A 328 -7.35 -6.18 -9.17
CA HIS A 328 -7.53 -4.78 -9.52
C HIS A 328 -9.01 -4.47 -9.78
N ARG A 329 -9.54 -3.48 -9.05
CA ARG A 329 -10.94 -2.99 -9.25
C ARG A 329 -11.05 -1.87 -10.28
N SER A 330 -9.95 -1.19 -10.59
CA SER A 330 -9.93 -0.06 -11.51
C SER A 330 -9.20 -0.44 -12.80
N VAL A 331 -9.93 -0.41 -13.91
CA VAL A 331 -9.41 -0.61 -15.27
C VAL A 331 -8.27 0.37 -15.56
N SER A 332 -8.42 1.66 -15.22
CA SER A 332 -7.39 2.67 -15.45
C SER A 332 -6.09 2.36 -14.70
N THR A 333 -6.19 1.82 -13.48
CA THR A 333 -5.02 1.40 -12.70
C THR A 333 -4.34 0.19 -13.33
N ALA A 334 -5.10 -0.81 -13.75
CA ALA A 334 -4.59 -2.02 -14.39
C ALA A 334 -3.92 -1.69 -15.74
N LEU A 335 -4.58 -0.91 -16.59
CA LEU A 335 -4.02 -0.43 -17.87
C LEU A 335 -2.75 0.40 -17.67
N GLY A 336 -2.61 1.13 -16.57
CA GLY A 336 -1.41 1.90 -16.26
C GLY A 336 -0.14 1.07 -16.11
N TYR A 337 -0.26 -0.23 -15.82
CA TYR A 337 0.88 -1.17 -15.82
C TYR A 337 1.16 -1.73 -17.22
N ILE A 338 0.13 -2.05 -17.98
CA ILE A 338 0.23 -2.68 -19.31
C ILE A 338 0.74 -1.67 -20.34
N ARG A 339 0.16 -0.48 -20.40
CA ARG A 339 0.47 0.54 -21.42
C ARG A 339 1.87 1.12 -21.37
N SER A 340 2.52 1.12 -20.20
CA SER A 340 3.87 1.69 -20.09
C SER A 340 4.92 0.93 -20.90
N GLU A 341 4.68 -0.34 -21.20
CA GLU A 341 5.59 -1.21 -21.96
C GLU A 341 5.10 -1.43 -23.41
N MET A 342 3.79 -1.33 -23.64
CA MET A 342 3.20 -1.54 -24.97
C MET A 342 3.24 -0.27 -25.85
N ALA A 343 3.75 0.84 -25.34
CA ALA A 343 3.79 2.09 -26.11
C ALA A 343 4.61 1.97 -27.40
N SER A 344 5.69 1.18 -27.37
CA SER A 344 6.56 0.93 -28.53
C SER A 344 6.06 -0.18 -29.47
N SER A 345 5.13 -1.02 -29.01
CA SER A 345 4.58 -2.17 -29.75
C SER A 345 3.07 -2.07 -29.96
N ASN A 346 2.51 -0.87 -29.87
CA ASN A 346 1.08 -0.67 -30.08
C ASN A 346 0.73 -0.92 -31.55
N PRO A 347 -0.10 -1.94 -31.89
CA PRO A 347 -0.46 -2.25 -33.26
C PRO A 347 -1.11 -1.06 -33.97
N ALA A 348 -1.77 -0.15 -33.25
CA ALA A 348 -2.38 1.05 -33.82
C ALA A 348 -1.35 2.06 -34.35
N SER A 349 -0.06 1.95 -33.99
CA SER A 349 0.99 2.77 -34.60
C SER A 349 1.29 2.39 -36.06
N ASN A 350 0.87 1.20 -36.47
CA ASN A 350 1.13 0.63 -37.81
C ASN A 350 -0.15 0.55 -38.69
N LEU A 351 -1.16 1.39 -38.41
CA LEU A 351 -2.43 1.37 -39.18
C LEU A 351 -2.27 1.73 -40.67
N LEU A 352 -1.15 2.31 -41.07
CA LEU A 352 -0.87 2.62 -42.46
C LEU A 352 0.11 1.65 -43.17
N GLY A 353 0.50 0.56 -42.49
CA GLY A 353 1.39 -0.49 -43.00
C GLY A 353 2.80 -0.40 -42.50
#